data_7851ca89ad1fd9b3b7b1ef475ab1f633
#
_entry.id   7851ca89ad1fd9b3b7b1ef475ab1f633
#
_cell.length_a   1.000
_cell.length_b   1.000
_cell.length_c   1.000
_cell.angle_alpha   90.00
_cell.angle_beta   90.00
_cell.angle_gamma   90.00
#
_symmetry.space_group_name_H-M   'P 1'
#
loop_
_entity.id
_entity.type
_entity.pdbx_description
1 polymer ?
#
loop_
_entity_poly.entity_id
_entity_poly.type
_entity_poly.pdbx_seq_one_letter_code
_entity_poly.pdbx_strand_id
1 'polypeptide(L)'
;GRIQPGRVAASVSTIDLLPTFVEMAGGAMDPLLPIDGRSLMPHLNGASGHDEVIGEYMAEGSRETVVMIRRGRYKFIHARQDPHLLYDVVADPREQHNLAQEPRHKTRVAEFIDEVHRRWDLSRLDAKVLASQRRRRKVYQALKQGQLKSWDHQPMVDASAQYMRNHIDLDDLERRARFPVP
;
A
#
# COMPACT_ATOMS: atom_id res chain seq x y z
N GLY A 1 9.72 29.92 -11.54
CA GLY A 1 8.86 29.08 -10.74
C GLY A 1 8.61 29.64 -9.35
N ARG A 2 7.45 29.31 -8.76
CA ARG A 2 7.10 29.76 -7.40
C ARG A 2 7.72 28.87 -6.32
N ILE A 3 8.04 27.62 -6.65
CA ILE A 3 8.58 26.61 -5.72
C ILE A 3 10.08 26.52 -5.95
N GLN A 4 10.84 26.63 -4.86
CA GLN A 4 12.30 26.48 -4.90
C GLN A 4 12.67 24.99 -4.88
N PRO A 5 13.71 24.58 -5.62
CA PRO A 5 14.23 23.23 -5.52
C PRO A 5 14.67 22.91 -4.08
N GLY A 6 14.29 21.73 -3.60
CA GLY A 6 14.62 21.31 -2.23
C GLY A 6 14.34 19.84 -2.01
N ARG A 7 14.68 19.35 -0.81
CA ARG A 7 14.33 18.01 -0.33
C ARG A 7 13.52 18.13 0.94
N VAL A 8 12.44 17.35 1.03
CA VAL A 8 11.57 17.23 2.20
C VAL A 8 11.74 15.82 2.75
N ALA A 9 12.11 15.70 4.02
CA ALA A 9 12.31 14.39 4.67
C ALA A 9 11.02 13.77 5.23
N ALA A 10 9.92 14.55 5.25
CA ALA A 10 8.64 14.07 5.75
C ALA A 10 8.09 12.91 4.90
N SER A 11 7.42 12.00 5.57
CA SER A 11 6.71 10.88 4.93
C SER A 11 5.44 11.39 4.27
N VAL A 12 5.32 11.19 2.97
CA VAL A 12 4.17 11.61 2.16
C VAL A 12 3.71 10.46 1.27
N SER A 13 2.47 10.52 0.79
CA SER A 13 1.85 9.49 -0.02
C SER A 13 1.49 9.99 -1.42
N THR A 14 1.36 9.09 -2.38
CA THR A 14 0.85 9.42 -3.72
C THR A 14 -0.60 9.89 -3.70
N ILE A 15 -1.39 9.53 -2.69
CA ILE A 15 -2.76 10.04 -2.51
C ILE A 15 -2.79 11.55 -2.23
N ASP A 16 -1.67 12.12 -1.77
CA ASP A 16 -1.53 13.55 -1.49
C ASP A 16 -1.40 14.39 -2.77
N LEU A 17 -1.12 13.76 -3.92
CA LEU A 17 -0.93 14.48 -5.19
C LEU A 17 -2.20 15.15 -5.69
N LEU A 18 -3.36 14.47 -5.60
CA LEU A 18 -4.63 15.05 -6.06
C LEU A 18 -4.96 16.36 -5.33
N PRO A 19 -5.04 16.40 -3.98
CA PRO A 19 -5.33 17.65 -3.28
C PRO A 19 -4.25 18.71 -3.51
N THR A 20 -2.99 18.31 -3.70
CA THR A 20 -1.90 19.25 -4.02
C THR A 20 -2.11 19.92 -5.37
N PHE A 21 -2.45 19.15 -6.41
CA PHE A 21 -2.67 19.72 -7.75
C PHE A 21 -3.92 20.61 -7.79
N VAL A 22 -4.97 20.23 -7.08
CA VAL A 22 -6.18 21.06 -6.96
C VAL A 22 -5.83 22.41 -6.31
N GLU A 23 -5.09 22.40 -5.21
CA GLU A 23 -4.66 23.63 -4.52
C GLU A 23 -3.70 24.46 -5.39
N MET A 24 -2.75 23.83 -6.08
CA MET A 24 -1.86 24.51 -7.04
C MET A 24 -2.62 25.22 -8.17
N ALA A 25 -3.74 24.66 -8.60
CA ALA A 25 -4.63 25.25 -9.59
C ALA A 25 -5.55 26.35 -9.03
N GLY A 26 -5.47 26.65 -7.73
CA GLY A 26 -6.32 27.62 -7.04
C GLY A 26 -7.71 27.10 -6.68
N GLY A 27 -7.91 25.78 -6.76
CA GLY A 27 -9.14 25.11 -6.35
C GLY A 27 -9.13 24.67 -4.90
N ALA A 28 -10.23 24.10 -4.46
CA ALA A 28 -10.38 23.42 -3.16
C ALA A 28 -11.02 22.05 -3.37
N MET A 29 -10.73 21.09 -2.48
CA MET A 29 -11.39 19.79 -2.50
C MET A 29 -12.86 19.94 -2.08
N ASP A 30 -13.73 19.20 -2.78
CA ASP A 30 -15.15 19.15 -2.44
C ASP A 30 -15.33 18.42 -1.09
N PRO A 31 -15.90 19.06 -0.05
CA PRO A 31 -16.12 18.41 1.24
C PRO A 31 -17.14 17.27 1.18
N LEU A 32 -17.94 17.18 0.11
CA LEU A 32 -18.88 16.06 -0.11
C LEU A 32 -18.19 14.81 -0.69
N LEU A 33 -16.95 14.95 -1.17
CA LEU A 33 -16.12 13.87 -1.68
C LEU A 33 -14.86 13.74 -0.82
N PRO A 34 -14.98 13.19 0.41
CA PRO A 34 -13.85 13.08 1.31
C PRO A 34 -12.76 12.20 0.73
N ILE A 35 -11.52 12.66 0.84
CA ILE A 35 -10.31 11.93 0.45
C ILE A 35 -9.37 11.82 1.64
N ASP A 36 -8.56 10.77 1.67
CA ASP A 36 -7.57 10.57 2.74
C ASP A 36 -6.28 11.39 2.51
N GLY A 37 -6.02 11.81 1.27
CA GLY A 37 -4.85 12.60 0.89
C GLY A 37 -4.91 14.04 1.45
N ARG A 38 -3.73 14.59 1.73
CA ARG A 38 -3.54 15.96 2.22
C ARG A 38 -2.58 16.72 1.31
N SER A 39 -2.87 18.00 1.06
CA SER A 39 -2.01 18.81 0.19
C SER A 39 -0.58 18.90 0.71
N LEU A 40 0.38 18.77 -0.20
CA LEU A 40 1.80 18.94 0.03
C LEU A 40 2.24 20.42 -0.07
N MET A 41 1.33 21.34 -0.34
CA MET A 41 1.65 22.77 -0.49
C MET A 41 2.37 23.36 0.72
N PRO A 42 2.08 22.99 1.99
CA PRO A 42 2.90 23.43 3.13
C PRO A 42 4.36 23.05 2.97
N HIS A 43 4.67 21.81 2.62
CA HIS A 43 6.05 21.35 2.39
C HIS A 43 6.71 22.08 1.22
N LEU A 44 5.97 22.28 0.12
CA LEU A 44 6.48 22.95 -1.08
C LEU A 44 6.76 24.44 -0.85
N ASN A 45 6.09 25.06 0.10
CA ASN A 45 6.29 26.44 0.50
C ASN A 45 7.28 26.60 1.68
N GLY A 46 7.96 25.51 2.11
CA GLY A 46 8.92 25.53 3.21
C GLY A 46 8.31 25.58 4.60
N ALA A 47 7.00 25.37 4.72
CA ALA A 47 6.31 25.27 6.01
C ALA A 47 6.28 23.81 6.50
N SER A 48 5.96 23.61 7.79
CA SER A 48 5.70 22.29 8.35
C SER A 48 4.38 21.74 7.81
N GLY A 49 4.42 20.53 7.29
CA GLY A 49 3.27 19.76 6.86
C GLY A 49 3.14 18.45 7.65
N HIS A 50 2.31 17.54 7.15
CA HIS A 50 2.18 16.22 7.74
C HIS A 50 3.44 15.36 7.50
N ASP A 51 3.70 14.44 8.42
CA ASP A 51 4.79 13.45 8.34
C ASP A 51 4.23 12.09 8.77
N GLU A 52 3.25 11.62 8.03
CA GLU A 52 2.60 10.34 8.27
C GLU A 52 2.08 9.75 6.96
N VAL A 53 2.34 8.47 6.78
CA VAL A 53 1.76 7.65 5.71
C VAL A 53 1.15 6.41 6.33
N ILE A 54 -0.05 6.07 5.89
CA ILE A 54 -0.68 4.79 6.17
C ILE A 54 -0.73 3.94 4.90
N GLY A 55 -0.72 2.62 5.07
CA GLY A 55 -0.86 1.67 3.97
C GLY A 55 -1.72 0.48 4.39
N GLU A 56 -2.49 -0.03 3.44
CA GLU A 56 -3.29 -1.24 3.59
C GLU A 56 -2.88 -2.21 2.48
N TYR A 57 -2.63 -3.45 2.84
CA TYR A 57 -2.32 -4.51 1.88
C TYR A 57 -3.26 -5.69 2.07
N MET A 58 -4.00 -6.01 1.02
CA MET A 58 -5.02 -7.05 1.00
C MET A 58 -4.95 -7.87 -0.29
N ALA A 59 -3.74 -8.02 -0.84
CA ALA A 59 -3.49 -8.64 -2.15
C ALA A 59 -2.79 -9.99 -2.03
N GLU A 60 -2.09 -10.37 -3.09
CA GLU A 60 -1.44 -11.66 -3.24
C GLU A 60 -0.45 -11.95 -2.11
N GLY A 61 -0.42 -13.21 -1.66
CA GLY A 61 0.49 -13.68 -0.61
C GLY A 61 0.08 -13.32 0.81
N SER A 62 -0.95 -12.47 1.00
CA SER A 62 -1.47 -12.13 2.32
C SER A 62 -2.63 -13.04 2.73
N ARG A 63 -2.59 -13.57 3.96
CA ARG A 63 -3.68 -14.37 4.53
C ARG A 63 -4.79 -13.50 5.12
N GLU A 64 -4.47 -12.27 5.48
CA GLU A 64 -5.33 -11.30 6.12
C GLU A 64 -4.89 -9.89 5.78
N THR A 65 -5.66 -8.90 6.19
CA THR A 65 -5.29 -7.50 6.01
C THR A 65 -4.03 -7.16 6.79
N VAL A 66 -3.05 -6.63 6.09
CA VAL A 66 -1.83 -6.05 6.66
C VAL A 66 -1.95 -4.53 6.61
N VAL A 67 -1.68 -3.86 7.71
CA VAL A 67 -1.68 -2.40 7.78
C VAL A 67 -0.32 -1.85 8.19
N MET A 68 0.00 -0.68 7.71
CA MET A 68 1.26 0.00 7.97
C MET A 68 1.00 1.45 8.37
N ILE A 69 1.72 1.90 9.38
CA ILE A 69 1.83 3.31 9.77
C ILE A 69 3.30 3.69 9.71
N ARG A 70 3.64 4.69 8.91
CA ARG A 70 4.93 5.34 8.95
C ARG A 70 4.75 6.76 9.45
N ARG A 71 5.44 7.10 10.54
CA ARG A 71 5.43 8.44 11.13
C ARG A 71 6.85 8.82 11.55
N GLY A 72 7.34 9.91 10.99
CA GLY A 72 8.70 10.34 11.18
C GLY A 72 9.70 9.23 10.81
N ARG A 73 10.57 8.89 11.74
CA ARG A 73 11.58 7.84 11.53
C ARG A 73 11.08 6.41 11.71
N TYR A 74 9.89 6.19 12.26
CA TYR A 74 9.40 4.85 12.57
C TYR A 74 8.37 4.37 11.55
N LYS A 75 8.51 3.10 11.14
CA LYS A 75 7.56 2.36 10.33
C LYS A 75 7.10 1.15 11.13
N PHE A 76 5.78 1.07 11.36
CA PHE A 76 5.14 -0.04 12.06
C PHE A 76 4.25 -0.81 11.07
N ILE A 77 4.35 -2.14 11.09
CA ILE A 77 3.53 -3.03 10.26
C ILE A 77 2.83 -4.00 11.19
N HIS A 78 1.52 -4.15 10.98
CA HIS A 78 0.66 -5.00 11.79
C HIS A 78 -0.18 -5.92 10.91
N ALA A 79 -0.18 -7.18 11.27
CA ALA A 79 -1.15 -8.20 10.90
C ALA A 79 -1.54 -8.97 12.19
N ARG A 80 -2.75 -9.53 12.27
CA ARG A 80 -3.23 -10.14 13.52
C ARG A 80 -2.56 -11.48 13.83
N GLN A 81 -2.14 -12.22 12.80
CA GLN A 81 -1.56 -13.55 12.92
C GLN A 81 -0.03 -13.55 12.84
N ASP A 82 0.56 -12.45 12.37
CA ASP A 82 2.00 -12.33 12.21
C ASP A 82 2.61 -11.48 13.35
N PRO A 83 3.90 -11.70 13.68
CA PRO A 83 4.61 -10.83 14.60
C PRO A 83 4.61 -9.37 14.10
N HIS A 84 4.48 -8.43 15.03
CA HIS A 84 4.59 -7.01 14.71
C HIS A 84 5.99 -6.68 14.21
N LEU A 85 6.07 -5.75 13.24
CA LEU A 85 7.33 -5.24 12.74
C LEU A 85 7.42 -3.74 13.05
N LEU A 86 8.54 -3.34 13.63
CA LEU A 86 8.86 -1.94 13.88
C LEU A 86 10.27 -1.66 13.35
N TYR A 87 10.39 -0.66 12.51
CA TYR A 87 11.67 -0.27 11.95
C TYR A 87 11.96 1.22 12.20
N ASP A 88 13.22 1.54 12.43
CA ASP A 88 13.74 2.88 12.38
C ASP A 88 14.34 3.12 10.99
N VAL A 89 13.53 3.61 10.06
CA VAL A 89 13.92 3.74 8.65
C VAL A 89 14.96 4.83 8.38
N VAL A 90 15.34 5.61 9.40
CA VAL A 90 16.46 6.57 9.33
C VAL A 90 17.77 5.89 9.71
N ALA A 91 17.78 5.11 10.78
CA ALA A 91 18.97 4.37 11.23
C ALA A 91 19.19 3.08 10.41
N ASP A 92 18.10 2.45 10.00
CA ASP A 92 18.09 1.21 9.22
C ASP A 92 17.19 1.36 7.98
N PRO A 93 17.65 2.05 6.93
CA PRO A 93 16.86 2.27 5.71
C PRO A 93 16.60 1.00 4.90
N ARG A 94 17.25 -0.12 5.25
CA ARG A 94 17.02 -1.43 4.63
C ARG A 94 16.07 -2.32 5.41
N GLU A 95 15.57 -1.85 6.57
CA GLU A 95 14.59 -2.56 7.40
C GLU A 95 15.05 -3.98 7.80
N GLN A 96 16.34 -4.13 8.15
CA GLN A 96 16.93 -5.43 8.48
C GLN A 96 16.79 -5.80 9.96
N HIS A 97 16.50 -4.82 10.83
CA HIS A 97 16.42 -5.00 12.27
C HIS A 97 15.02 -4.68 12.78
N ASN A 98 14.23 -5.71 13.08
CA ASN A 98 12.92 -5.54 13.69
C ASN A 98 13.06 -5.16 15.17
N LEU A 99 12.65 -3.95 15.52
CA LEU A 99 12.72 -3.39 16.87
C LEU A 99 11.49 -3.74 17.74
N ALA A 100 10.48 -4.41 17.19
CA ALA A 100 9.20 -4.63 17.89
C ALA A 100 9.32 -5.45 19.16
N GLN A 101 10.34 -6.32 19.26
CA GLN A 101 10.58 -7.16 20.44
C GLN A 101 11.54 -6.52 21.46
N GLU A 102 12.13 -5.37 21.15
CA GLU A 102 13.08 -4.74 22.06
C GLU A 102 12.35 -4.03 23.21
N PRO A 103 12.78 -4.27 24.49
CA PRO A 103 12.11 -3.68 25.67
C PRO A 103 11.99 -2.15 25.61
N ARG A 104 13.00 -1.46 25.06
CA ARG A 104 13.01 0.02 24.92
C ARG A 104 11.94 0.55 23.96
N HIS A 105 11.39 -0.29 23.09
CA HIS A 105 10.36 0.08 22.11
C HIS A 105 8.95 -0.41 22.50
N LYS A 106 8.80 -1.11 23.62
CA LYS A 106 7.52 -1.70 24.06
C LYS A 106 6.37 -0.69 24.11
N THR A 107 6.60 0.47 24.70
CA THR A 107 5.57 1.53 24.79
C THR A 107 5.16 2.02 23.41
N ARG A 108 6.13 2.28 22.50
CA ARG A 108 5.86 2.71 21.13
C ARG A 108 5.08 1.68 20.34
N VAL A 109 5.43 0.41 20.48
CA VAL A 109 4.69 -0.70 19.84
C VAL A 109 3.25 -0.72 20.32
N ALA A 110 3.02 -0.59 21.64
CA ALA A 110 1.68 -0.54 22.21
C ALA A 110 0.86 0.64 21.68
N GLU A 111 1.46 1.84 21.60
CA GLU A 111 0.82 3.02 21.02
C GLU A 111 0.38 2.82 19.56
N PHE A 112 1.24 2.19 18.74
CA PHE A 112 0.89 1.86 17.37
C PHE A 112 -0.21 0.79 17.28
N ILE A 113 -0.20 -0.22 18.13
CA ILE A 113 -1.25 -1.24 18.20
C ILE A 113 -2.59 -0.59 18.54
N ASP A 114 -2.63 0.25 19.56
CA ASP A 114 -3.83 0.97 19.97
C ASP A 114 -4.35 1.87 18.83
N GLU A 115 -3.45 2.49 18.09
CA GLU A 115 -3.81 3.30 16.93
C GLU A 115 -4.38 2.45 15.79
N VAL A 116 -3.79 1.28 15.50
CA VAL A 116 -4.35 0.34 14.51
C VAL A 116 -5.77 -0.03 14.89
N HIS A 117 -6.03 -0.39 16.15
CA HIS A 117 -7.37 -0.76 16.60
C HIS A 117 -8.38 0.39 16.55
N ARG A 118 -7.93 1.63 16.69
CA ARG A 118 -8.80 2.81 16.52
C ARG A 118 -9.10 3.14 15.07
N ARG A 119 -8.14 2.91 14.16
CA ARG A 119 -8.27 3.28 12.74
C ARG A 119 -8.99 2.22 11.91
N TRP A 120 -8.77 0.93 12.22
CA TRP A 120 -9.23 -0.18 11.38
C TRP A 120 -10.04 -1.22 12.15
N ASP A 121 -11.15 -1.60 11.59
CA ASP A 121 -11.81 -2.87 11.90
C ASP A 121 -11.27 -3.95 10.93
N LEU A 122 -10.16 -4.56 11.30
CA LEU A 122 -9.44 -5.55 10.47
C LEU A 122 -10.32 -6.76 10.15
N SER A 123 -11.17 -7.19 11.10
CA SER A 123 -12.07 -8.32 10.88
C SER A 123 -13.12 -8.02 9.82
N ARG A 124 -13.67 -6.81 9.84
CA ARG A 124 -14.62 -6.34 8.83
C ARG A 124 -13.96 -6.17 7.47
N LEU A 125 -12.70 -5.70 7.43
CA LEU A 125 -11.95 -5.57 6.18
C LEU A 125 -11.72 -6.95 5.55
N ASP A 126 -11.27 -7.94 6.31
CA ASP A 126 -11.08 -9.31 5.82
C ASP A 126 -12.40 -9.92 5.30
N ALA A 127 -13.49 -9.72 6.02
CA ALA A 127 -14.81 -10.17 5.57
C ALA A 127 -15.22 -9.54 4.23
N LYS A 128 -14.94 -8.23 4.03
CA LYS A 128 -15.18 -7.52 2.77
C LYS A 128 -14.31 -8.05 1.63
N VAL A 129 -13.02 -8.33 1.90
CA VAL A 129 -12.09 -8.91 0.92
C VAL A 129 -12.59 -10.27 0.46
N LEU A 130 -12.92 -11.18 1.38
CA LEU A 130 -13.45 -12.51 1.06
C LEU A 130 -14.78 -12.43 0.28
N ALA A 131 -15.68 -11.54 0.67
CA ALA A 131 -16.92 -11.33 -0.07
C ALA A 131 -16.66 -10.80 -1.50
N SER A 132 -15.69 -9.89 -1.66
CA SER A 132 -15.27 -9.40 -2.97
C SER A 132 -14.65 -10.50 -3.83
N GLN A 133 -13.79 -11.35 -3.27
CA GLN A 133 -13.20 -12.50 -3.98
C GLN A 133 -14.26 -13.48 -4.44
N ARG A 134 -15.28 -13.79 -3.61
CA ARG A 134 -16.39 -14.66 -3.99
C ARG A 134 -17.20 -14.08 -5.16
N ARG A 135 -17.47 -12.76 -5.16
CA ARG A 135 -18.15 -12.09 -6.28
C ARG A 135 -17.33 -12.16 -7.55
N ARG A 136 -16.04 -11.83 -7.50
CA ARG A 136 -15.13 -11.90 -8.65
C ARG A 136 -15.04 -13.32 -9.24
N ARG A 137 -14.97 -14.34 -8.39
CA ARG A 137 -15.00 -15.74 -8.86
C ARG A 137 -16.30 -16.08 -9.60
N LYS A 138 -17.47 -15.62 -9.14
CA LYS A 138 -18.74 -15.82 -9.86
C LYS A 138 -18.73 -15.15 -11.24
N VAL A 139 -18.29 -13.89 -11.29
CA VAL A 139 -18.15 -13.15 -12.56
C VAL A 139 -17.20 -13.88 -13.50
N TYR A 140 -16.02 -14.30 -13.02
CA TYR A 140 -15.04 -15.04 -13.79
C TYR A 140 -15.61 -16.37 -14.34
N GLN A 141 -16.34 -17.13 -13.51
CA GLN A 141 -16.97 -18.36 -13.96
C GLN A 141 -18.05 -18.13 -15.03
N ALA A 142 -18.82 -17.05 -14.93
CA ALA A 142 -19.78 -16.67 -15.96
C ALA A 142 -19.09 -16.27 -17.27
N LEU A 143 -18.02 -15.48 -17.19
CA LEU A 143 -17.24 -15.07 -18.37
C LEU A 143 -16.56 -16.25 -19.07
N LYS A 144 -16.16 -17.28 -18.32
CA LYS A 144 -15.57 -18.50 -18.87
C LYS A 144 -16.53 -19.30 -19.79
N GLN A 145 -17.83 -19.12 -19.64
CA GLN A 145 -18.83 -19.76 -20.53
C GLN A 145 -18.92 -19.09 -21.91
N GLY A 146 -18.35 -17.90 -22.05
CA GLY A 146 -18.23 -17.18 -23.33
C GLY A 146 -16.82 -17.26 -23.92
N GLN A 147 -16.51 -16.32 -24.80
CA GLN A 147 -15.13 -16.15 -25.29
C GLN A 147 -14.31 -15.41 -24.22
N LEU A 148 -13.58 -16.16 -23.41
CA LEU A 148 -12.62 -15.60 -22.46
C LEU A 148 -11.46 -14.98 -23.24
N LYS A 149 -11.33 -13.65 -23.18
CA LYS A 149 -10.11 -12.96 -23.61
C LYS A 149 -9.19 -12.80 -22.41
N SER A 150 -7.89 -12.94 -22.64
CA SER A 150 -6.88 -12.62 -21.62
C SER A 150 -7.12 -11.20 -21.07
N TRP A 151 -6.94 -11.02 -19.77
CA TRP A 151 -6.98 -9.73 -19.09
C TRP A 151 -5.99 -8.74 -19.71
N ASP A 152 -4.79 -9.22 -19.99
CA ASP A 152 -3.73 -8.43 -20.60
C ASP A 152 -3.62 -8.76 -22.08
N HIS A 153 -3.91 -7.80 -22.92
CA HIS A 153 -3.59 -7.88 -24.34
C HIS A 153 -2.11 -7.54 -24.54
N GLN A 154 -1.25 -8.34 -23.93
CA GLN A 154 0.19 -8.26 -24.20
C GLN A 154 0.51 -9.28 -25.31
N PRO A 155 0.93 -8.81 -26.50
CA PRO A 155 1.43 -9.73 -27.51
C PRO A 155 2.61 -10.52 -26.95
N MET A 156 2.62 -11.84 -27.17
CA MET A 156 3.75 -12.68 -26.83
C MET A 156 5.02 -12.13 -27.48
N VAL A 157 5.97 -11.73 -26.67
CA VAL A 157 7.25 -11.17 -27.12
C VAL A 157 8.37 -12.14 -26.74
N ASP A 158 9.29 -12.40 -27.64
CA ASP A 158 10.50 -13.14 -27.29
C ASP A 158 11.34 -12.31 -26.31
N ALA A 159 11.33 -12.73 -25.07
CA ALA A 159 12.03 -12.05 -23.98
C ALA A 159 13.48 -12.52 -23.82
N SER A 160 14.01 -13.32 -24.73
CA SER A 160 15.40 -13.79 -24.65
C SER A 160 16.43 -12.65 -24.69
N ALA A 161 16.06 -11.54 -25.35
CA ALA A 161 16.85 -10.31 -25.45
C ALA A 161 16.30 -9.16 -24.56
N GLN A 162 15.34 -9.42 -23.65
CA GLN A 162 14.70 -8.42 -22.82
C GLN A 162 14.96 -8.67 -21.33
N TYR A 163 14.94 -7.62 -20.54
CA TYR A 163 15.15 -7.69 -19.09
C TYR A 163 14.04 -8.45 -18.37
N MET A 164 12.80 -8.41 -18.86
CA MET A 164 11.64 -9.11 -18.30
C MET A 164 11.23 -10.31 -19.16
N ARG A 165 10.90 -11.43 -18.50
CA ARG A 165 10.44 -12.67 -19.15
C ARG A 165 8.94 -12.58 -19.46
N ASN A 166 8.54 -11.89 -20.50
CA ASN A 166 7.13 -11.79 -20.94
C ASN A 166 6.75 -12.76 -22.08
N HIS A 167 7.54 -13.83 -22.28
CA HIS A 167 7.21 -14.94 -23.18
C HIS A 167 6.27 -15.99 -22.56
N ILE A 168 5.97 -15.85 -21.27
CA ILE A 168 5.05 -16.72 -20.54
C ILE A 168 3.79 -15.91 -20.27
N ASP A 169 2.62 -16.51 -20.53
CA ASP A 169 1.34 -15.93 -20.13
C ASP A 169 1.35 -15.66 -18.63
N LEU A 170 0.82 -14.49 -18.22
CA LEU A 170 0.84 -14.04 -16.84
C LEU A 170 0.10 -15.02 -15.91
N ASP A 171 -1.07 -15.52 -16.36
CA ASP A 171 -1.85 -16.49 -15.59
C ASP A 171 -1.09 -17.81 -15.37
N ASP A 172 -0.28 -18.23 -16.36
CA ASP A 172 0.57 -19.40 -16.23
C ASP A 172 1.74 -19.15 -15.28
N LEU A 173 2.34 -17.98 -15.33
CA LEU A 173 3.40 -17.58 -14.41
C LEU A 173 2.88 -17.53 -12.96
N GLU A 174 1.73 -16.91 -12.74
CA GLU A 174 1.10 -16.83 -11.41
C GLU A 174 0.70 -18.20 -10.88
N ARG A 175 0.18 -19.09 -11.77
CA ARG A 175 -0.16 -20.46 -11.39
C ARG A 175 1.06 -21.24 -10.94
N ARG A 176 2.20 -21.08 -11.59
CA ARG A 176 3.47 -21.72 -11.22
C ARG A 176 4.08 -21.14 -9.94
N ALA A 177 3.81 -19.87 -9.64
CA ALA A 177 4.32 -19.19 -8.45
C ALA A 177 3.47 -19.42 -7.19
N ARG A 178 2.26 -19.99 -7.30
CA ARG A 178 1.39 -20.27 -6.15
C ARG A 178 1.98 -21.33 -5.23
N PHE A 179 1.94 -21.06 -3.94
CA PHE A 179 2.33 -22.02 -2.92
C PHE A 179 1.19 -22.20 -1.90
N PRO A 180 0.81 -23.46 -1.54
CA PRO A 180 1.28 -24.71 -2.13
C PRO A 180 0.82 -24.86 -3.59
N VAL A 181 1.65 -25.53 -4.39
CA VAL A 181 1.29 -25.85 -5.77
C VAL A 181 0.02 -26.71 -5.71
N PRO A 182 -1.07 -26.33 -6.39
CA PRO A 182 -2.32 -27.08 -6.38
C PRO A 182 -2.17 -28.45 -7.02
#